data_c7554569fe91c6671f49e600e75d8c84
#
_entry.id   c7554569fe91c6671f49e600e75d8c84
#
_cell.length_a   1.000
_cell.length_b   1.000
_cell.length_c   1.000
_cell.angle_alpha   90.00
_cell.angle_beta   90.00
_cell.angle_gamma   90.00
#
_symmetry.space_group_name_H-M   'P 1'
#
loop_
_entity.id
_entity.type
_entity.pdbx_description
1 polymer ?
#
loop_
_entity_poly.entity_id
_entity_poly.type
_entity_poly.pdbx_seq_one_letter_code
_entity_poly.pdbx_strand_id
1 'polypeptide(L)'
;MPLFAKAEFMFRLNFKTGIVTTSKNSAENYYMIGLADDKYDYKNYLLFQRPIKLGRYEDADAPHNGLYAECNGDICYNGCKAVKITSELIVFEVQDSVIDMDIHGVKIPKRFIQYCKEIFGDLLSIEG
;
A
#
# COMPACT_ATOMS: atom_id res chain seq x y z
N MET A 1 -5.53 20.78 19.30
CA MET A 1 -5.70 19.50 18.60
C MET A 1 -6.37 19.72 17.27
N PRO A 2 -5.74 19.42 16.20
CA PRO A 2 -6.38 19.60 14.90
C PRO A 2 -7.51 18.62 14.69
N LEU A 3 -8.59 19.13 14.16
CA LEU A 3 -9.77 18.30 13.89
C LEU A 3 -9.51 17.28 12.77
N PHE A 4 -8.37 17.41 12.10
CA PHE A 4 -8.05 16.60 10.94
C PHE A 4 -7.21 15.37 11.27
N ALA A 5 -6.89 15.18 12.54
CA ALA A 5 -6.08 14.04 12.98
C ALA A 5 -6.76 12.70 12.70
N LYS A 6 -8.06 12.72 12.46
CA LYS A 6 -8.81 11.51 12.14
C LYS A 6 -8.27 10.75 10.93
N ALA A 7 -7.49 11.44 10.07
CA ALA A 7 -6.92 10.80 8.90
C ALA A 7 -5.64 10.04 9.22
N GLU A 8 -5.19 10.07 10.46
CA GLU A 8 -3.97 9.40 10.84
C GLU A 8 -4.19 7.90 11.03
N PHE A 9 -3.22 7.12 10.54
CA PHE A 9 -3.19 5.70 10.79
C PHE A 9 -2.55 5.48 12.16
N MET A 10 -3.33 4.96 13.12
CA MET A 10 -2.86 4.70 14.48
C MET A 10 -3.46 3.40 14.98
N PHE A 11 -3.12 2.29 14.32
CA PHE A 11 -3.71 1.00 14.69
C PHE A 11 -2.75 -0.14 14.40
N ARG A 12 -3.07 -1.29 14.99
CA ARG A 12 -2.38 -2.52 14.68
C ARG A 12 -3.41 -3.46 14.09
N LEU A 13 -3.17 -3.90 12.88
CA LEU A 13 -4.11 -4.73 12.15
C LEU A 13 -3.38 -5.92 11.58
N ASN A 14 -4.00 -7.10 11.72
CA ASN A 14 -3.46 -8.24 11.04
C ASN A 14 -4.60 -9.10 10.50
N PHE A 15 -4.46 -9.59 9.31
CA PHE A 15 -5.48 -10.45 8.73
C PHE A 15 -4.91 -11.35 7.64
N LYS A 16 -5.65 -12.44 7.40
CA LYS A 16 -5.32 -13.37 6.33
C LYS A 16 -5.72 -12.75 5.01
N THR A 17 -4.76 -12.71 4.09
CA THR A 17 -5.02 -12.16 2.76
C THR A 17 -5.72 -13.23 1.92
N GLY A 18 -6.79 -12.85 1.26
CA GLY A 18 -7.52 -13.71 0.34
C GLY A 18 -7.21 -13.41 -1.11
N ILE A 19 -6.85 -12.16 -1.41
CA ILE A 19 -6.48 -11.78 -2.77
C ILE A 19 -5.44 -10.66 -2.75
N VAL A 20 -4.52 -10.74 -3.71
CA VAL A 20 -3.53 -9.70 -3.97
C VAL A 20 -3.69 -9.27 -5.42
N THR A 21 -3.76 -7.98 -5.66
CA THR A 21 -3.87 -7.42 -7.01
C THR A 21 -2.75 -6.45 -7.27
N THR A 22 -2.45 -6.27 -8.54
CA THR A 22 -1.44 -5.31 -8.95
C THR A 22 -1.85 -4.74 -10.31
N SER A 23 -1.62 -3.45 -10.52
CA SER A 23 -1.98 -2.83 -11.77
C SER A 23 -1.10 -1.62 -12.07
N LYS A 24 -1.00 -1.31 -13.35
CA LYS A 24 -0.38 -0.11 -13.85
C LYS A 24 -1.37 0.52 -14.80
N ASN A 25 -1.78 1.74 -14.50
CA ASN A 25 -2.72 2.47 -15.33
C ASN A 25 -2.02 3.68 -15.93
N SER A 26 -1.59 3.54 -17.18
CA SER A 26 -0.84 4.61 -17.84
C SER A 26 -1.73 5.81 -18.15
N ALA A 27 -3.00 5.59 -18.46
CA ALA A 27 -3.92 6.67 -18.75
C ALA A 27 -4.19 7.54 -17.52
N GLU A 28 -4.26 6.92 -16.34
CA GLU A 28 -4.49 7.63 -15.08
C GLU A 28 -3.18 7.92 -14.34
N ASN A 29 -2.05 7.47 -14.87
CA ASN A 29 -0.72 7.76 -14.38
C ASN A 29 -0.43 7.20 -12.97
N TYR A 30 -0.73 5.91 -12.75
CA TYR A 30 -0.39 5.31 -11.45
C TYR A 30 -0.04 3.83 -11.53
N TYR A 31 0.77 3.41 -10.54
CA TYR A 31 0.91 2.02 -10.14
C TYR A 31 0.04 1.78 -8.93
N MET A 32 -0.51 0.59 -8.79
CA MET A 32 -1.31 0.23 -7.64
C MET A 32 -1.08 -1.21 -7.23
N ILE A 33 -1.03 -1.44 -5.92
CA ILE A 33 -1.18 -2.78 -5.36
C ILE A 33 -2.33 -2.76 -4.37
N GLY A 34 -3.03 -3.87 -4.28
CA GLY A 34 -4.13 -4.01 -3.35
C GLY A 34 -4.14 -5.40 -2.73
N LEU A 35 -4.50 -5.46 -1.46
CA LEU A 35 -4.62 -6.71 -0.72
C LEU A 35 -5.93 -6.65 0.06
N ALA A 36 -6.66 -7.76 0.08
CA ALA A 36 -7.91 -7.83 0.80
C ALA A 36 -8.09 -9.22 1.37
N ASP A 37 -8.93 -9.35 2.40
CA ASP A 37 -9.18 -10.64 3.03
C ASP A 37 -10.09 -11.53 2.20
N ASP A 38 -10.88 -10.96 1.30
CA ASP A 38 -11.71 -11.73 0.38
C ASP A 38 -11.84 -10.98 -0.95
N LYS A 39 -12.01 -11.74 -2.02
CA LYS A 39 -12.09 -11.17 -3.35
C LYS A 39 -13.41 -10.43 -3.60
N TYR A 40 -14.50 -10.95 -3.06
CA TYR A 40 -15.84 -10.43 -3.37
C TYR A 40 -16.51 -9.78 -2.18
N ASP A 41 -16.25 -10.25 -0.98
CA ASP A 41 -16.91 -9.77 0.23
C ASP A 41 -15.84 -9.40 1.26
N TYR A 42 -14.95 -8.48 0.87
CA TYR A 42 -13.87 -8.10 1.76
C TYR A 42 -14.37 -7.24 2.91
N LYS A 43 -13.81 -7.50 4.08
CA LYS A 43 -14.05 -6.71 5.28
C LYS A 43 -12.84 -5.88 5.65
N ASN A 44 -11.67 -6.32 5.20
CA ASN A 44 -10.42 -5.60 5.40
C ASN A 44 -9.69 -5.51 4.07
N TYR A 45 -9.17 -4.33 3.78
CA TYR A 45 -8.36 -4.13 2.58
C TYR A 45 -7.28 -3.09 2.83
N LEU A 46 -6.25 -3.18 2.02
CA LEU A 46 -5.15 -2.23 2.03
C LEU A 46 -4.77 -1.99 0.57
N LEU A 47 -4.62 -0.72 0.20
CA LEU A 47 -4.14 -0.43 -1.14
C LEU A 47 -3.14 0.72 -1.10
N PHE A 48 -2.22 0.68 -2.05
CA PHE A 48 -1.21 1.73 -2.24
C PHE A 48 -1.18 2.12 -3.70
N GLN A 49 -0.99 3.41 -3.94
CA GLN A 49 -0.84 3.96 -5.28
C GLN A 49 0.31 4.95 -5.29
N ARG A 50 1.00 5.01 -6.40
CA ARG A 50 2.03 6.02 -6.63
C ARG A 50 1.98 6.44 -8.09
N PRO A 51 2.14 7.74 -8.40
CA PRO A 51 2.19 8.19 -9.80
C PRO A 51 3.33 7.50 -10.54
N ILE A 52 3.09 7.16 -11.81
CA ILE A 52 4.15 6.61 -12.66
C ILE A 52 5.22 7.65 -12.86
N LYS A 53 4.81 8.89 -13.10
CA LYS A 53 5.73 10.03 -13.17
C LYS A 53 5.00 11.29 -12.76
N LEU A 54 5.74 12.22 -12.19
CA LEU A 54 5.19 13.50 -11.79
C LEU A 54 4.97 14.40 -13.01
N GLY A 55 3.88 15.16 -13.00
CA GLY A 55 3.62 16.14 -14.01
C GLY A 55 4.57 17.34 -13.84
N ARG A 56 4.72 18.12 -14.91
CA ARG A 56 5.67 19.24 -14.90
C ARG A 56 5.31 20.34 -13.90
N TYR A 57 4.05 20.43 -13.51
CA TYR A 57 3.58 21.43 -12.55
C TYR A 57 3.33 20.85 -11.17
N GLU A 58 3.64 19.58 -10.97
CA GLU A 58 3.38 18.91 -9.71
C GLU A 58 4.64 18.92 -8.86
N ASP A 59 4.44 19.17 -7.58
CA ASP A 59 5.51 19.17 -6.60
C ASP A 59 5.60 17.80 -5.97
N ALA A 60 6.80 17.26 -5.86
CA ALA A 60 6.99 15.96 -5.24
C ALA A 60 6.53 15.93 -3.77
N ASP A 61 6.49 17.10 -3.13
CA ASP A 61 6.02 17.20 -1.74
C ASP A 61 4.51 17.36 -1.63
N ALA A 62 3.80 17.55 -2.75
CA ALA A 62 2.36 17.67 -2.71
C ALA A 62 1.75 16.31 -2.35
N PRO A 63 0.75 16.27 -1.46
CA PRO A 63 0.19 14.99 -1.02
C PRO A 63 -0.25 14.07 -2.15
N HIS A 64 -0.93 14.61 -3.14
CA HIS A 64 -1.48 13.80 -4.24
C HIS A 64 -0.40 13.27 -5.20
N ASN A 65 0.84 13.75 -5.09
CA ASN A 65 1.95 13.27 -5.92
C ASN A 65 2.81 12.24 -5.22
N GLY A 66 2.50 11.95 -3.98
CA GLY A 66 3.26 11.01 -3.19
C GLY A 66 2.63 9.63 -3.16
N LEU A 67 3.08 8.85 -2.20
CA LEU A 67 2.57 7.51 -1.99
C LEU A 67 1.23 7.58 -1.26
N TYR A 68 0.18 7.19 -1.95
CA TYR A 68 -1.16 7.11 -1.40
C TYR A 68 -1.37 5.75 -0.73
N ALA A 69 -1.93 5.77 0.46
CA ALA A 69 -2.28 4.56 1.20
C ALA A 69 -3.73 4.64 1.67
N GLU A 70 -4.43 3.53 1.55
CA GLU A 70 -5.80 3.45 2.04
C GLU A 70 -6.00 2.11 2.73
N CYS A 71 -6.56 2.14 3.93
CA CYS A 71 -6.86 0.94 4.69
C CYS A 71 -8.23 1.09 5.33
N ASN A 72 -9.17 0.26 4.91
CA ASN A 72 -10.52 0.23 5.47
C ASN A 72 -11.20 1.61 5.54
N GLY A 73 -10.94 2.44 4.52
CA GLY A 73 -11.53 3.77 4.44
C GLY A 73 -10.65 4.89 4.97
N ASP A 74 -9.61 4.57 5.71
CA ASP A 74 -8.65 5.58 6.18
C ASP A 74 -7.61 5.84 5.11
N ILE A 75 -7.34 7.11 4.85
CA ILE A 75 -6.46 7.54 3.77
C ILE A 75 -5.28 8.32 4.31
N CYS A 76 -4.11 8.11 3.72
CA CYS A 76 -2.90 8.78 4.13
C CYS A 76 -2.00 8.98 2.90
N TYR A 77 -1.37 10.15 2.80
CA TYR A 77 -0.37 10.43 1.78
C TYR A 77 1.01 10.54 2.43
N ASN A 78 2.00 9.88 1.80
CA ASN A 78 3.40 9.96 2.23
C ASN A 78 3.65 9.50 3.67
N GLY A 79 2.76 8.66 4.19
CA GLY A 79 2.90 8.17 5.56
C GLY A 79 3.51 6.79 5.66
N CYS A 80 3.76 6.13 4.55
CA CYS A 80 4.37 4.79 4.57
C CYS A 80 5.84 4.91 4.96
N LYS A 81 6.25 4.16 5.98
CA LYS A 81 7.61 4.21 6.51
C LYS A 81 8.44 3.02 6.09
N ALA A 82 7.82 1.86 5.95
CA ALA A 82 8.55 0.65 5.61
C ALA A 82 7.59 -0.42 5.13
N VAL A 83 8.07 -1.28 4.24
CA VAL A 83 7.35 -2.47 3.79
C VAL A 83 8.33 -3.62 3.77
N LYS A 84 7.98 -4.71 4.44
CA LYS A 84 8.82 -5.89 4.49
C LYS A 84 8.06 -7.09 3.94
N ILE A 85 8.60 -7.72 2.92
CA ILE A 85 8.01 -8.90 2.28
C ILE A 85 8.83 -10.14 2.61
N THR A 86 8.15 -11.15 3.14
CA THR A 86 8.73 -12.47 3.33
C THR A 86 7.89 -13.47 2.53
N SER A 87 8.27 -14.74 2.57
CA SER A 87 7.53 -15.78 1.85
C SER A 87 6.10 -15.96 2.34
N GLU A 88 5.81 -15.60 3.58
CA GLU A 88 4.50 -15.86 4.19
C GLU A 88 3.81 -14.64 4.75
N LEU A 89 4.48 -13.50 4.78
CA LEU A 89 3.97 -12.32 5.47
C LEU A 89 4.45 -11.05 4.79
N ILE A 90 3.56 -10.06 4.71
CA ILE A 90 3.95 -8.71 4.33
C ILE A 90 3.59 -7.79 5.50
N VAL A 91 4.56 -7.01 5.95
CA VAL A 91 4.36 -6.06 7.04
C VAL A 91 4.47 -4.65 6.48
N PHE A 92 3.45 -3.85 6.69
CA PHE A 92 3.43 -2.45 6.29
C PHE A 92 3.46 -1.57 7.53
N GLU A 93 4.35 -0.58 7.54
CA GLU A 93 4.37 0.43 8.59
C GLU A 93 3.93 1.74 7.97
N VAL A 94 2.77 2.22 8.37
CA VAL A 94 2.17 3.43 7.82
C VAL A 94 1.81 4.34 8.99
N GLN A 95 2.48 5.49 9.06
CA GLN A 95 2.39 6.40 10.21
C GLN A 95 2.68 5.63 11.51
N ASP A 96 1.77 5.60 12.46
CA ASP A 96 1.95 4.87 13.71
C ASP A 96 1.30 3.50 13.72
N SER A 97 0.93 3.02 12.53
CA SER A 97 0.24 1.74 12.38
C SER A 97 1.17 0.65 11.88
N VAL A 98 0.89 -0.57 12.28
CA VAL A 98 1.56 -1.76 11.75
C VAL A 98 0.46 -2.68 11.21
N ILE A 99 0.60 -3.06 9.94
CA ILE A 99 -0.36 -3.92 9.27
C ILE A 99 0.35 -5.19 8.82
N ASP A 100 0.00 -6.29 9.45
CA ASP A 100 0.58 -7.61 9.16
C ASP A 100 -0.40 -8.38 8.28
N MET A 101 0.02 -8.75 7.08
CA MET A 101 -0.84 -9.46 6.15
C MET A 101 -0.27 -10.83 5.84
N ASP A 102 -0.97 -11.85 6.30
CA ASP A 102 -0.59 -13.24 6.04
C ASP A 102 -0.90 -13.57 4.57
N ILE A 103 0.12 -13.90 3.81
CA ILE A 103 -0.02 -14.26 2.40
C ILE A 103 0.26 -15.73 2.14
N HIS A 104 0.30 -16.54 3.19
CA HIS A 104 0.55 -17.97 3.05
C HIS A 104 -0.54 -18.61 2.19
N GLY A 105 -0.15 -19.31 1.14
CA GLY A 105 -1.08 -19.96 0.24
C GLY A 105 -1.81 -19.04 -0.73
N VAL A 106 -1.51 -17.74 -0.71
CA VAL A 106 -2.15 -16.78 -1.60
C VAL A 106 -1.36 -16.69 -2.90
N LYS A 107 -2.09 -16.67 -4.02
CA LYS A 107 -1.45 -16.50 -5.32
C LYS A 107 -1.02 -15.04 -5.48
N ILE A 108 0.28 -14.84 -5.63
CA ILE A 108 0.84 -13.50 -5.80
C ILE A 108 0.94 -13.21 -7.30
N PRO A 109 0.40 -12.09 -7.77
CA PRO A 109 0.49 -11.74 -9.19
C PRO A 109 1.95 -11.65 -9.64
N LYS A 110 2.17 -12.01 -10.90
CA LYS A 110 3.52 -12.12 -11.45
C LYS A 110 4.32 -10.83 -11.33
N ARG A 111 3.66 -9.68 -11.46
CA ARG A 111 4.35 -8.38 -11.42
C ARG A 111 4.28 -7.69 -10.06
N PHE A 112 3.79 -8.39 -9.05
CA PHE A 112 3.60 -7.78 -7.73
C PHE A 112 4.89 -7.20 -7.15
N ILE A 113 5.95 -7.98 -7.14
CA ILE A 113 7.23 -7.52 -6.59
C ILE A 113 7.78 -6.36 -7.40
N GLN A 114 7.68 -6.43 -8.72
CA GLN A 114 8.13 -5.36 -9.59
C GLN A 114 7.41 -4.04 -9.26
N TYR A 115 6.10 -4.10 -9.12
CA TYR A 115 5.32 -2.90 -8.84
C TYR A 115 5.52 -2.41 -7.41
N CYS A 116 5.77 -3.31 -6.46
CA CYS A 116 6.15 -2.90 -5.12
C CYS A 116 7.45 -2.09 -5.13
N LYS A 117 8.42 -2.49 -5.94
CA LYS A 117 9.67 -1.75 -6.07
C LYS A 117 9.42 -0.34 -6.62
N GLU A 118 8.51 -0.22 -7.59
CA GLU A 118 8.17 1.08 -8.15
C GLU A 118 7.42 1.94 -7.15
N ILE A 119 6.51 1.34 -6.40
CA ILE A 119 5.65 2.08 -5.47
C ILE A 119 6.43 2.50 -4.21
N PHE A 120 7.19 1.58 -3.62
CA PHE A 120 7.81 1.82 -2.32
C PHE A 120 9.28 2.24 -2.38
N GLY A 121 9.99 1.88 -3.46
CA GLY A 121 11.39 2.25 -3.59
C GLY A 121 12.22 1.76 -2.41
N ASP A 122 12.94 2.68 -1.77
CA ASP A 122 13.84 2.35 -0.67
C ASP A 122 13.12 1.95 0.62
N LEU A 123 11.82 2.12 0.69
CA LEU A 123 11.04 1.69 1.85
C LEU A 123 10.86 0.17 1.89
N LEU A 124 11.09 -0.48 0.76
CA LEU A 124 10.84 -1.91 0.60
C LEU A 124 12.05 -2.74 0.97
N SER A 125 11.82 -3.79 1.76
CA SER A 125 12.82 -4.84 1.97
C SER A 125 12.17 -6.19 1.69
N ILE A 126 12.94 -7.08 1.08
CA ILE A 126 12.46 -8.40 0.71
C ILE A 126 13.39 -9.43 1.33
N GLU A 127 12.80 -10.36 2.08
CA GLU A 127 13.53 -11.46 2.70
C GLU A 127 13.01 -12.78 2.16
N GLY A 128 13.88 -13.65 1.91
CA GLY A 128 13.47 -14.95 1.38
C GLY A 128 14.57 -15.70 0.78
#